data_f3132e11d0f4cafd7493ce07d2002507
#
_entry.id   f3132e11d0f4cafd7493ce07d2002507
#
_cell.length_a   1.000
_cell.length_b   1.000
_cell.length_c   1.000
_cell.angle_alpha   90.00
_cell.angle_beta   90.00
_cell.angle_gamma   90.00
#
_symmetry.space_group_name_H-M   'P 1'
#
loop_
_entity.id
_entity.type
_entity.pdbx_description
1 polymer ?
#
loop_
_entity_poly.entity_id
_entity_poly.type
_entity_poly.pdbx_seq_one_letter_code
_entity_poly.pdbx_strand_id
1 'polypeptide(L)'
;MGTSQADKDKHHDRIVAIAATRVRERGLDGIGVADLMKEAGLTHGGFYRHFGSRADLIDEAVERALGEGTKRVASGPKASGKNRFRTIVDGYLSSAHRNSPGSGCAVAALSSEAWRGGKRVRQAYTRQVKLYLALIEDMIDGRRRPAVRRDSMLALSALVGAVAMARSVDDEQLSLEILSCTAEALKSLVAHS
;
A
#
# COMPACT_ATOMS: atom_id res chain seq x y z
N MET A 1 -12.31 -36.52 9.28
CA MET A 1 -12.81 -35.38 10.07
C MET A 1 -12.97 -34.21 9.12
N GLY A 2 -14.16 -33.64 8.98
CA GLY A 2 -14.39 -32.44 8.17
C GLY A 2 -13.73 -31.21 8.85
N THR A 3 -13.09 -30.35 8.07
CA THR A 3 -12.55 -29.08 8.54
C THR A 3 -13.69 -28.22 9.07
N SER A 4 -13.58 -27.70 10.29
CA SER A 4 -14.62 -26.83 10.88
C SER A 4 -14.77 -25.52 10.07
N GLN A 5 -15.91 -24.84 10.15
CA GLN A 5 -16.08 -23.53 9.49
C GLN A 5 -15.03 -22.54 10.00
N ALA A 6 -14.72 -22.55 11.30
CA ALA A 6 -13.68 -21.71 11.89
C ALA A 6 -12.28 -21.98 11.31
N ASP A 7 -11.95 -23.24 11.03
CA ASP A 7 -10.69 -23.59 10.38
C ASP A 7 -10.67 -23.14 8.92
N LYS A 8 -11.80 -23.25 8.23
CA LYS A 8 -11.93 -22.76 6.86
C LYS A 8 -11.70 -21.25 6.79
N ASP A 9 -12.29 -20.48 7.71
CA ASP A 9 -12.14 -19.03 7.78
C ASP A 9 -10.70 -18.62 8.11
N LYS A 10 -10.03 -19.32 9.03
CA LYS A 10 -8.61 -19.12 9.34
C LYS A 10 -7.71 -19.39 8.13
N HIS A 11 -7.97 -20.47 7.40
CA HIS A 11 -7.20 -20.79 6.19
C HIS A 11 -7.41 -19.74 5.11
N HIS A 12 -8.66 -19.31 4.88
CA HIS A 12 -8.98 -18.25 3.93
C HIS A 12 -8.24 -16.96 4.28
N ASP A 13 -8.32 -16.50 5.53
CA ASP A 13 -7.64 -15.28 6.00
C ASP A 13 -6.12 -15.37 5.85
N ARG A 14 -5.54 -16.54 6.12
CA ARG A 14 -4.10 -16.81 5.92
C ARG A 14 -3.70 -16.70 4.46
N ILE A 15 -4.47 -17.31 3.54
CA ILE A 15 -4.20 -17.25 2.11
C ILE A 15 -4.24 -15.79 1.63
N VAL A 16 -5.29 -15.02 2.02
CA VAL A 16 -5.42 -13.62 1.65
C VAL A 16 -4.28 -12.77 2.23
N ALA A 17 -3.81 -13.06 3.45
CA ALA A 17 -2.69 -12.35 4.06
C ALA A 17 -1.39 -12.55 3.28
N ILE A 18 -1.07 -13.79 2.91
CA ILE A 18 0.12 -14.10 2.10
C ILE A 18 -0.02 -13.46 0.71
N ALA A 19 -1.18 -13.57 0.08
CA ALA A 19 -1.44 -12.96 -1.21
C ALA A 19 -1.30 -11.42 -1.16
N ALA A 20 -1.78 -10.76 -0.10
CA ALA A 20 -1.62 -9.32 0.11
C ALA A 20 -0.15 -8.87 0.21
N THR A 21 0.72 -9.69 0.79
CA THR A 21 2.17 -9.45 0.77
C THR A 21 2.73 -9.60 -0.63
N ARG A 22 2.37 -10.69 -1.32
CA ARG A 22 2.88 -10.98 -2.67
C ARG A 22 2.44 -9.98 -3.72
N VAL A 23 1.20 -9.44 -3.68
CA VAL A 23 0.79 -8.37 -4.60
C VAL A 23 1.64 -7.11 -4.44
N ARG A 24 2.12 -6.81 -3.23
CA ARG A 24 3.05 -5.68 -3.00
C ARG A 24 4.46 -5.95 -3.48
N GLU A 25 4.92 -7.20 -3.43
CA GLU A 25 6.29 -7.59 -3.82
C GLU A 25 6.42 -7.86 -5.33
N ARG A 26 5.40 -8.47 -5.93
CA ARG A 26 5.49 -9.07 -7.26
C ARG A 26 4.40 -8.61 -8.23
N GLY A 27 3.52 -7.71 -7.78
CA GLY A 27 2.39 -7.24 -8.58
C GLY A 27 1.24 -8.24 -8.71
N LEU A 28 0.24 -7.88 -9.51
CA LEU A 28 -1.00 -8.65 -9.68
C LEU A 28 -0.76 -9.99 -10.39
N ASP A 29 0.20 -10.04 -11.30
CA ASP A 29 0.52 -11.24 -12.07
C ASP A 29 1.51 -12.18 -11.37
N GLY A 30 2.24 -11.68 -10.38
CA GLY A 30 3.25 -12.44 -9.62
C GLY A 30 2.68 -13.48 -8.64
N ILE A 31 1.38 -13.73 -8.65
CA ILE A 31 0.73 -14.71 -7.76
C ILE A 31 0.46 -16.03 -8.47
N GLY A 32 1.31 -17.01 -8.22
CA GLY A 32 1.05 -18.42 -8.57
C GLY A 32 0.19 -19.10 -7.50
N VAL A 33 -0.97 -19.65 -7.88
CA VAL A 33 -1.90 -20.31 -6.93
C VAL A 33 -1.23 -21.48 -6.21
N ALA A 34 -0.45 -22.32 -6.94
CA ALA A 34 0.22 -23.47 -6.36
C ALA A 34 1.21 -23.09 -5.26
N ASP A 35 2.06 -22.09 -5.53
CA ASP A 35 3.06 -21.60 -4.57
C ASP A 35 2.42 -20.93 -3.37
N LEU A 36 1.35 -20.17 -3.60
CA LEU A 36 0.60 -19.52 -2.54
C LEU A 36 -0.03 -20.55 -1.59
N MET A 37 -0.68 -21.58 -2.14
CA MET A 37 -1.31 -22.63 -1.33
C MET A 37 -0.27 -23.43 -0.55
N LYS A 38 0.88 -23.74 -1.15
CA LYS A 38 2.01 -24.40 -0.49
C LYS A 38 2.51 -23.57 0.69
N GLU A 39 2.71 -22.24 0.51
CA GLU A 39 3.13 -21.32 1.58
C GLU A 39 2.08 -21.22 2.70
N ALA A 40 0.79 -21.30 2.35
CA ALA A 40 -0.29 -21.37 3.32
C ALA A 40 -0.37 -22.72 4.07
N GLY A 41 0.46 -23.71 3.71
CA GLY A 41 0.43 -25.06 4.28
C GLY A 41 -0.77 -25.89 3.81
N LEU A 42 -1.29 -25.58 2.62
CA LEU A 42 -2.48 -26.19 2.03
C LEU A 42 -2.18 -26.84 0.68
N THR A 43 -3.04 -27.77 0.27
CA THR A 43 -2.93 -28.40 -1.06
C THR A 43 -3.49 -27.48 -2.15
N HIS A 44 -2.94 -27.56 -3.36
CA HIS A 44 -3.44 -26.81 -4.52
C HIS A 44 -4.95 -27.05 -4.76
N GLY A 45 -5.42 -28.31 -4.63
CA GLY A 45 -6.84 -28.64 -4.79
C GLY A 45 -7.78 -28.02 -3.75
N GLY A 46 -7.22 -27.54 -2.61
CA GLY A 46 -7.96 -26.80 -1.60
C GLY A 46 -8.34 -25.38 -2.00
N PHE A 47 -7.71 -24.81 -3.03
CA PHE A 47 -7.94 -23.45 -3.49
C PHE A 47 -9.41 -23.15 -3.78
N TYR A 48 -10.05 -23.98 -4.58
CA TYR A 48 -11.45 -23.80 -5.01
C TYR A 48 -12.49 -23.96 -3.88
N ARG A 49 -12.05 -24.38 -2.66
CA ARG A 49 -12.89 -24.34 -1.45
C ARG A 49 -12.96 -22.96 -0.82
N HIS A 50 -12.01 -22.08 -1.17
CA HIS A 50 -11.86 -20.74 -0.61
C HIS A 50 -12.20 -19.64 -1.62
N PHE A 51 -11.87 -19.83 -2.89
CA PHE A 51 -12.03 -18.81 -3.94
C PHE A 51 -12.66 -19.43 -5.18
N GLY A 52 -13.59 -18.70 -5.80
CA GLY A 52 -14.20 -19.11 -7.06
C GLY A 52 -13.23 -19.03 -8.25
N SER A 53 -12.28 -18.09 -8.18
CA SER A 53 -11.29 -17.87 -9.23
C SER A 53 -10.01 -17.22 -8.66
N ARG A 54 -8.92 -17.24 -9.47
CA ARG A 54 -7.71 -16.45 -9.17
C ARG A 54 -8.01 -14.94 -9.08
N ALA A 55 -8.96 -14.46 -9.89
CA ALA A 55 -9.35 -13.05 -9.86
C ALA A 55 -10.01 -12.66 -8.53
N ASP A 56 -10.85 -13.52 -7.95
CA ASP A 56 -11.45 -13.28 -6.63
C ASP A 56 -10.38 -13.20 -5.54
N LEU A 57 -9.39 -14.09 -5.56
CA LEU A 57 -8.25 -14.02 -4.64
C LEU A 57 -7.48 -12.69 -4.81
N ILE A 58 -7.19 -12.25 -6.04
CA ILE A 58 -6.49 -11.00 -6.30
C ILE A 58 -7.29 -9.81 -5.78
N ASP A 59 -8.60 -9.77 -6.02
CA ASP A 59 -9.47 -8.72 -5.53
C ASP A 59 -9.39 -8.60 -3.99
N GLU A 60 -9.50 -9.72 -3.28
CA GLU A 60 -9.41 -9.75 -1.81
C GLU A 60 -8.00 -9.39 -1.31
N ALA A 61 -6.95 -9.89 -1.97
CA ALA A 61 -5.57 -9.58 -1.63
C ALA A 61 -5.25 -8.09 -1.78
N VAL A 62 -5.74 -7.46 -2.86
CA VAL A 62 -5.59 -6.01 -3.09
C VAL A 62 -6.37 -5.19 -2.06
N GLU A 63 -7.62 -5.56 -1.77
CA GLU A 63 -8.43 -4.91 -0.71
C GLU A 63 -7.68 -4.95 0.63
N ARG A 64 -7.15 -6.11 1.02
CA ARG A 64 -6.39 -6.28 2.25
C ARG A 64 -5.10 -5.46 2.24
N ALA A 65 -4.31 -5.55 1.17
CA ALA A 65 -3.04 -4.85 1.04
C ALA A 65 -3.21 -3.32 1.17
N LEU A 66 -4.25 -2.77 0.55
CA LEU A 66 -4.60 -1.36 0.63
C LEU A 66 -5.11 -0.98 2.03
N GLY A 67 -6.00 -1.78 2.62
CA GLY A 67 -6.56 -1.53 3.96
C GLY A 67 -5.52 -1.58 5.09
N GLU A 68 -4.50 -2.44 4.99
CA GLU A 68 -3.39 -2.49 5.95
C GLU A 68 -2.60 -1.18 6.01
N GLY A 69 -2.45 -0.49 4.87
CA GLY A 69 -1.82 0.83 4.81
C GLY A 69 -2.56 1.87 5.65
N THR A 70 -3.89 1.87 5.60
CA THR A 70 -4.72 2.75 6.45
C THR A 70 -4.52 2.48 7.93
N LYS A 71 -4.56 1.20 8.34
CA LYS A 71 -4.34 0.82 9.74
C LYS A 71 -2.98 1.29 10.23
N ARG A 72 -1.95 1.17 9.40
CA ARG A 72 -0.58 1.61 9.71
C ARG A 72 -0.49 3.13 9.92
N VAL A 73 -1.11 3.92 9.04
CA VAL A 73 -1.15 5.39 9.20
C VAL A 73 -1.96 5.76 10.44
N ALA A 74 -3.07 5.08 10.73
CA ALA A 74 -3.90 5.34 11.90
C ALA A 74 -3.18 5.00 13.22
N SER A 75 -2.42 3.89 13.26
CA SER A 75 -1.62 3.48 14.42
C SER A 75 -0.24 4.16 14.51
N GLY A 76 0.09 5.03 13.57
CA GLY A 76 1.36 5.73 13.47
C GLY A 76 1.58 6.78 14.57
N PRO A 77 2.54 7.69 14.38
CA PRO A 77 2.98 8.64 15.41
C PRO A 77 1.83 9.38 16.07
N LYS A 78 1.87 9.53 17.39
CA LYS A 78 0.88 10.27 18.19
C LYS A 78 0.95 11.81 17.99
N ALA A 79 1.90 12.31 17.21
CA ALA A 79 1.97 13.72 16.83
C ALA A 79 0.71 14.13 16.06
N SER A 80 0.36 15.41 16.08
CA SER A 80 -0.79 15.97 15.36
C SER A 80 -0.35 16.97 14.29
N GLY A 81 -1.24 17.24 13.32
CA GLY A 81 -1.06 18.27 12.31
C GLY A 81 0.25 18.12 11.51
N LYS A 82 0.90 19.24 11.24
CA LYS A 82 2.13 19.32 10.43
C LYS A 82 3.29 18.46 10.96
N ASN A 83 3.40 18.28 12.28
CA ASN A 83 4.44 17.43 12.86
C ASN A 83 4.18 15.95 12.54
N ARG A 84 2.91 15.51 12.55
CA ARG A 84 2.54 14.17 12.12
C ARG A 84 2.85 13.95 10.64
N PHE A 85 2.54 14.92 9.80
CA PHE A 85 2.89 14.87 8.38
C PHE A 85 4.39 14.70 8.16
N ARG A 86 5.23 15.51 8.82
CA ARG A 86 6.71 15.40 8.74
C ARG A 86 7.20 14.01 9.15
N THR A 87 6.71 13.48 10.26
CA THR A 87 7.09 12.16 10.74
C THR A 87 6.68 11.05 9.75
N ILE A 88 5.50 11.19 9.13
CA ILE A 88 5.04 10.24 8.10
C ILE A 88 5.92 10.35 6.85
N VAL A 89 6.27 11.54 6.41
CA VAL A 89 7.17 11.77 5.27
C VAL A 89 8.52 11.09 5.51
N ASP A 90 9.13 11.32 6.68
CA ASP A 90 10.43 10.72 7.03
C ASP A 90 10.37 9.18 7.07
N GLY A 91 9.33 8.60 7.66
CA GLY A 91 9.14 7.15 7.70
C GLY A 91 8.82 6.55 6.32
N TYR A 92 8.02 7.25 5.54
CA TYR A 92 7.61 6.78 4.21
C TYR A 92 8.75 6.83 3.18
N LEU A 93 9.55 7.91 3.21
CA LEU A 93 10.70 8.12 2.31
C LEU A 93 12.03 7.63 2.93
N SER A 94 11.95 6.59 3.76
CA SER A 94 13.12 5.93 4.35
C SER A 94 13.60 4.76 3.50
N SER A 95 14.91 4.44 3.61
CA SER A 95 15.49 3.23 3.02
C SER A 95 14.83 1.96 3.57
N ALA A 96 14.42 1.96 4.83
CA ALA A 96 13.69 0.83 5.43
C ALA A 96 12.37 0.55 4.72
N HIS A 97 11.56 1.58 4.42
CA HIS A 97 10.32 1.41 3.66
C HIS A 97 10.58 1.04 2.19
N ARG A 98 11.60 1.66 1.55
CA ARG A 98 12.03 1.30 0.19
C ARG A 98 12.36 -0.19 0.09
N ASN A 99 13.15 -0.72 1.04
CA ASN A 99 13.67 -2.08 1.02
C ASN A 99 12.66 -3.16 1.49
N SER A 100 11.47 -2.75 1.96
CA SER A 100 10.46 -3.67 2.49
C SER A 100 9.14 -3.58 1.71
N PRO A 101 9.10 -3.92 0.41
CA PRO A 101 7.89 -3.76 -0.42
C PRO A 101 6.71 -4.58 0.13
N GLY A 102 6.93 -5.81 0.59
CA GLY A 102 5.89 -6.71 1.09
C GLY A 102 5.10 -6.17 2.29
N SER A 103 5.74 -5.34 3.13
CA SER A 103 5.09 -4.62 4.23
C SER A 103 4.85 -3.14 3.93
N GLY A 104 5.24 -2.65 2.75
CA GLY A 104 5.17 -1.25 2.34
C GLY A 104 3.79 -0.78 1.88
N CYS A 105 3.78 0.38 1.24
CA CYS A 105 2.57 1.01 0.70
C CYS A 105 2.08 0.29 -0.56
N ALA A 106 0.88 -0.29 -0.50
CA ALA A 106 0.26 -0.94 -1.65
C ALA A 106 -0.11 0.05 -2.77
N VAL A 107 -0.38 1.32 -2.45
CA VAL A 107 -0.64 2.35 -3.48
C VAL A 107 0.60 2.58 -4.33
N ALA A 108 1.80 2.63 -3.72
CA ALA A 108 3.05 2.74 -4.47
C ALA A 108 3.37 1.46 -5.25
N ALA A 109 3.21 0.30 -4.63
CA ALA A 109 3.52 -0.99 -5.26
C ALA A 109 2.64 -1.30 -6.48
N LEU A 110 1.35 -0.90 -6.43
CA LEU A 110 0.36 -1.21 -7.47
C LEU A 110 0.08 -0.04 -8.42
N SER A 111 0.80 1.08 -8.33
CA SER A 111 0.53 2.30 -9.11
C SER A 111 0.57 2.06 -10.62
N SER A 112 1.51 1.22 -11.10
CA SER A 112 1.67 0.90 -12.52
C SER A 112 0.72 -0.20 -13.01
N GLU A 113 0.05 -0.94 -12.12
CA GLU A 113 -0.73 -2.12 -12.48
C GLU A 113 -2.24 -1.96 -12.23
N ALA A 114 -2.62 -1.16 -11.23
CA ALA A 114 -4.02 -1.01 -10.84
C ALA A 114 -4.94 -0.57 -11.97
N TRP A 115 -4.46 0.22 -12.93
CA TRP A 115 -5.23 0.67 -14.09
C TRP A 115 -5.55 -0.47 -15.08
N ARG A 116 -4.70 -1.51 -15.13
CA ARG A 116 -4.90 -2.75 -15.91
C ARG A 116 -5.70 -3.78 -15.16
N GLY A 117 -5.84 -3.61 -13.85
CA GLY A 117 -6.64 -4.49 -13.00
C GLY A 117 -8.13 -4.39 -13.29
N GLY A 118 -8.89 -5.40 -12.88
CA GLY A 118 -10.34 -5.44 -13.00
C GLY A 118 -11.03 -4.27 -12.28
N LYS A 119 -12.35 -4.13 -12.50
CA LYS A 119 -13.15 -3.06 -11.90
C LYS A 119 -13.01 -2.98 -10.38
N ARG A 120 -12.97 -4.12 -9.68
CA ARG A 120 -12.85 -4.18 -8.21
C ARG A 120 -11.49 -3.64 -7.74
N VAL A 121 -10.38 -4.05 -8.37
CA VAL A 121 -9.03 -3.52 -8.08
C VAL A 121 -9.00 -2.00 -8.23
N ARG A 122 -9.50 -1.46 -9.35
CA ARG A 122 -9.54 -0.01 -9.60
C ARG A 122 -10.39 0.74 -8.58
N GLN A 123 -11.52 0.17 -8.18
CA GLN A 123 -12.38 0.76 -7.16
C GLN A 123 -11.70 0.78 -5.78
N ALA A 124 -11.05 -0.32 -5.38
CA ALA A 124 -10.30 -0.41 -4.13
C ALA A 124 -9.15 0.60 -4.11
N TYR A 125 -8.37 0.68 -5.18
CA TYR A 125 -7.30 1.65 -5.33
C TYR A 125 -7.82 3.10 -5.24
N THR A 126 -8.91 3.41 -5.92
CA THR A 126 -9.54 4.74 -5.88
C THR A 126 -9.99 5.10 -4.46
N ARG A 127 -10.63 4.18 -3.74
CA ARG A 127 -11.03 4.40 -2.34
C ARG A 127 -9.83 4.71 -1.47
N GLN A 128 -8.75 3.96 -1.64
CA GLN A 128 -7.53 4.15 -0.84
C GLN A 128 -6.85 5.48 -1.12
N VAL A 129 -6.74 5.89 -2.39
CA VAL A 129 -6.19 7.21 -2.76
C VAL A 129 -7.01 8.33 -2.14
N LYS A 130 -8.35 8.28 -2.24
CA LYS A 130 -9.24 9.27 -1.63
C LYS A 130 -9.04 9.37 -0.12
N LEU A 131 -8.88 8.24 0.56
CA LEU A 131 -8.64 8.17 1.99
C LEU A 131 -7.29 8.79 2.37
N TYR A 132 -6.23 8.48 1.65
CA TYR A 132 -4.92 9.08 1.90
C TYR A 132 -4.92 10.60 1.66
N LEU A 133 -5.59 11.07 0.61
CA LEU A 133 -5.74 12.50 0.38
C LEU A 133 -6.45 13.20 1.55
N ALA A 134 -7.54 12.62 2.05
CA ALA A 134 -8.25 13.18 3.21
C ALA A 134 -7.39 13.19 4.48
N LEU A 135 -6.59 12.14 4.73
CA LEU A 135 -5.65 12.10 5.85
C LEU A 135 -4.55 13.15 5.74
N ILE A 136 -4.02 13.38 4.54
CA ILE A 136 -3.00 14.41 4.30
C ILE A 136 -3.61 15.82 4.46
N GLU A 137 -4.82 16.06 3.93
CA GLU A 137 -5.54 17.32 4.12
C GLU A 137 -5.69 17.66 5.61
N ASP A 138 -6.12 16.68 6.42
CA ASP A 138 -6.27 16.84 7.87
C ASP A 138 -4.94 17.19 8.57
N MET A 139 -3.84 16.58 8.13
CA MET A 139 -2.51 16.86 8.69
C MET A 139 -1.94 18.22 8.27
N ILE A 140 -2.26 18.70 7.06
CA ILE A 140 -1.73 19.99 6.58
C ILE A 140 -2.41 21.16 7.30
N ASP A 141 -3.75 21.23 7.32
CA ASP A 141 -4.49 22.38 7.86
C ASP A 141 -5.82 22.01 8.56
N GLY A 142 -6.34 20.80 8.37
CA GLY A 142 -7.65 20.41 8.90
C GLY A 142 -8.85 21.11 8.23
N ARG A 143 -8.62 22.08 7.35
CA ARG A 143 -9.65 22.83 6.63
C ARG A 143 -9.69 22.42 5.15
N ARG A 144 -10.90 22.17 4.65
CA ARG A 144 -11.10 21.82 3.24
C ARG A 144 -11.05 23.05 2.34
N ARG A 145 -9.84 23.50 1.98
CA ARG A 145 -9.59 24.60 1.05
C ARG A 145 -9.01 24.07 -0.26
N PRO A 146 -9.27 24.69 -1.42
CA PRO A 146 -8.71 24.27 -2.71
C PRO A 146 -7.17 24.17 -2.69
N ALA A 147 -6.49 25.09 -2.01
CA ALA A 147 -5.03 25.06 -1.85
C ALA A 147 -4.57 23.80 -1.10
N VAL A 148 -5.20 23.48 0.04
CA VAL A 148 -4.87 22.27 0.84
C VAL A 148 -5.09 21.00 0.01
N ARG A 149 -6.17 20.97 -0.77
CA ARG A 149 -6.46 19.84 -1.67
C ARG A 149 -5.39 19.65 -2.73
N ARG A 150 -4.94 20.75 -3.36
CA ARG A 150 -3.84 20.73 -4.34
C ARG A 150 -2.55 20.22 -3.71
N ASP A 151 -2.19 20.75 -2.53
CA ASP A 151 -0.96 20.40 -1.84
C ASP A 151 -0.98 18.95 -1.35
N SER A 152 -2.16 18.43 -0.96
CA SER A 152 -2.35 17.00 -0.63
C SER A 152 -2.17 16.07 -1.84
N MET A 153 -2.69 16.49 -3.01
CA MET A 153 -2.48 15.73 -4.26
C MET A 153 -1.00 15.70 -4.63
N LEU A 154 -0.32 16.85 -4.56
CA LEU A 154 1.12 16.95 -4.83
C LEU A 154 1.90 16.06 -3.86
N ALA A 155 1.61 16.15 -2.56
CA ALA A 155 2.30 15.37 -1.53
C ALA A 155 2.12 13.86 -1.75
N LEU A 156 0.89 13.39 -1.97
CA LEU A 156 0.65 11.96 -2.21
C LEU A 156 1.33 11.47 -3.49
N SER A 157 1.27 12.25 -4.57
CA SER A 157 1.92 11.90 -5.84
C SER A 157 3.43 11.83 -5.70
N ALA A 158 4.05 12.80 -4.99
CA ALA A 158 5.48 12.81 -4.73
C ALA A 158 5.92 11.63 -3.85
N LEU A 159 5.20 11.33 -2.77
CA LEU A 159 5.48 10.19 -1.90
C LEU A 159 5.47 8.88 -2.70
N VAL A 160 4.39 8.62 -3.44
CA VAL A 160 4.22 7.39 -4.23
C VAL A 160 5.28 7.30 -5.33
N GLY A 161 5.48 8.40 -6.09
CA GLY A 161 6.43 8.46 -7.19
C GLY A 161 7.88 8.27 -6.72
N ALA A 162 8.28 8.94 -5.65
CA ALA A 162 9.64 8.84 -5.12
C ALA A 162 9.99 7.41 -4.69
N VAL A 163 9.10 6.72 -3.96
CA VAL A 163 9.35 5.32 -3.56
C VAL A 163 9.38 4.39 -4.77
N ALA A 164 8.48 4.59 -5.75
CA ALA A 164 8.47 3.79 -6.96
C ALA A 164 9.77 3.97 -7.77
N MET A 165 10.21 5.21 -7.96
CA MET A 165 11.47 5.52 -8.66
C MET A 165 12.69 4.99 -7.90
N ALA A 166 12.76 5.23 -6.58
CA ALA A 166 13.87 4.78 -5.74
C ALA A 166 14.03 3.25 -5.69
N ARG A 167 12.95 2.50 -5.93
CA ARG A 167 12.98 1.04 -6.07
C ARG A 167 13.40 0.57 -7.47
N SER A 168 13.26 1.43 -8.47
CA SER A 168 13.44 1.05 -9.88
C SER A 168 14.82 1.36 -10.42
N VAL A 169 15.56 2.28 -9.80
CA VAL A 169 16.94 2.59 -10.19
C VAL A 169 17.91 1.55 -9.61
N ASP A 170 18.97 1.25 -10.35
CA ASP A 170 20.06 0.34 -9.93
C ASP A 170 21.23 1.08 -9.28
N ASP A 171 21.12 2.41 -9.11
CA ASP A 171 22.07 3.29 -8.44
C ASP A 171 21.59 3.61 -7.02
N GLU A 172 22.31 3.08 -6.01
CA GLU A 172 21.97 3.26 -4.59
C GLU A 172 22.05 4.74 -4.17
N GLN A 173 23.03 5.50 -4.68
CA GLN A 173 23.20 6.91 -4.33
C GLN A 173 22.03 7.72 -4.88
N LEU A 174 21.70 7.53 -6.17
CA LEU A 174 20.53 8.18 -6.80
C LEU A 174 19.23 7.79 -6.10
N SER A 175 19.08 6.53 -5.72
CA SER A 175 17.91 6.06 -4.98
C SER A 175 17.72 6.81 -3.66
N LEU A 176 18.78 6.98 -2.87
CA LEU A 176 18.75 7.73 -1.61
C LEU A 176 18.52 9.23 -1.82
N GLU A 177 19.11 9.80 -2.85
CA GLU A 177 18.92 11.20 -3.24
C GLU A 177 17.46 11.50 -3.61
N ILE A 178 16.81 10.64 -4.40
CA ILE A 178 15.39 10.76 -4.73
C ILE A 178 14.54 10.82 -3.44
N LEU A 179 14.80 9.95 -2.48
CA LEU A 179 14.06 9.90 -1.22
C LEU A 179 14.29 11.16 -0.38
N SER A 180 15.55 11.57 -0.18
CA SER A 180 15.91 12.70 0.69
C SER A 180 15.42 14.04 0.12
N CYS A 181 15.68 14.30 -1.16
CA CYS A 181 15.23 15.54 -1.81
C CYS A 181 13.70 15.69 -1.80
N THR A 182 12.99 14.57 -2.06
CA THR A 182 11.52 14.58 -1.98
C THR A 182 11.03 14.83 -0.56
N ALA A 183 11.67 14.24 0.46
CA ALA A 183 11.31 14.45 1.85
C ALA A 183 11.48 15.90 2.28
N GLU A 184 12.61 16.52 1.91
CA GLU A 184 12.88 17.94 2.20
C GLU A 184 11.87 18.87 1.53
N ALA A 185 11.58 18.66 0.26
CA ALA A 185 10.61 19.44 -0.48
C ALA A 185 9.20 19.35 0.13
N LEU A 186 8.75 18.15 0.51
CA LEU A 186 7.45 17.96 1.14
C LEU A 186 7.35 18.58 2.55
N LYS A 187 8.43 18.52 3.34
CA LYS A 187 8.48 19.18 4.65
C LYS A 187 8.45 20.71 4.52
N SER A 188 9.06 21.25 3.48
CA SER A 188 9.03 22.69 3.18
C SER A 188 7.65 23.15 2.71
N LEU A 189 6.93 22.34 1.93
CA LEU A 189 5.58 22.64 1.47
C LEU A 189 4.63 22.96 2.64
N VAL A 190 4.70 22.21 3.74
CA VAL A 190 3.83 22.42 4.91
C VAL A 190 4.37 23.44 5.90
N ALA A 191 5.61 23.92 5.75
CA ALA A 191 6.15 24.96 6.62
C ALA A 191 5.54 26.34 6.31
N HIS A 192 5.18 26.58 5.04
CA HIS A 192 4.67 27.85 4.52
C HIS A 192 3.13 27.90 4.37
N SER A 193 2.44 26.81 4.66
CA SER A 193 0.98 26.70 4.71
C SER A 193 0.50 26.88 6.14
#